data_0ccbdfcd947d5c989da0e8d04eafff0b
#
_entry.id   0ccbdfcd947d5c989da0e8d04eafff0b
#
_cell.length_a   1.000
_cell.length_b   1.000
_cell.length_c   1.000
_cell.angle_alpha   90.00
_cell.angle_beta   90.00
_cell.angle_gamma   90.00
#
_symmetry.space_group_name_H-M   'P 1'
#
loop_
_entity.id
_entity.type
_entity.pdbx_description
1 polymer ?
#
loop_
_entity_poly.entity_id
_entity_poly.type
_entity_poly.pdbx_seq_one_letter_code
_entity_poly.pdbx_strand_id
1 'polypeptide(L)'
;MIDAKALWDRARPRVAAFFYGTPDEDRTAKVFRRIRIGIVVLACLVTLQSILLVFGAWRNDRQIERHMGVAEATVLAAGPRRSTIEFVTPDLITYRPELGVLYPSELENGMRIYVEYDVNNPDLVRVQHRNASLAIIPAGSIAVVGWLVAASALGATVLIERRMRRVPA
;
A
#
# COMPACT_ATOMS: atom_id res chain seq x y z
N MET A 1 -17.27 7.51 29.83
CA MET A 1 -17.59 6.90 28.53
C MET A 1 -17.89 8.04 27.55
N ILE A 2 -17.04 8.26 26.56
CA ILE A 2 -17.22 9.39 25.60
C ILE A 2 -18.38 9.02 24.69
N ASP A 3 -19.43 9.85 24.68
CA ASP A 3 -20.60 9.63 23.84
C ASP A 3 -20.23 9.89 22.37
N ALA A 4 -20.00 8.82 21.62
CA ALA A 4 -19.63 8.86 20.20
C ALA A 4 -20.67 9.59 19.33
N LYS A 5 -21.96 9.54 19.72
CA LYS A 5 -23.04 10.23 19.04
C LYS A 5 -22.92 11.74 19.20
N ALA A 6 -22.65 12.22 20.42
CA ALA A 6 -22.46 13.65 20.70
C ALA A 6 -21.22 14.22 19.96
N LEU A 7 -20.14 13.43 19.82
CA LEU A 7 -18.98 13.81 19.03
C LEU A 7 -19.31 13.90 17.53
N TRP A 8 -20.05 12.94 17.01
CA TRP A 8 -20.48 12.93 15.62
C TRP A 8 -21.39 14.11 15.28
N ASP A 9 -22.37 14.41 16.10
CA ASP A 9 -23.30 15.54 15.88
C ASP A 9 -22.57 16.89 15.89
N ARG A 10 -21.50 17.04 16.66
CA ARG A 10 -20.62 18.23 16.64
C ARG A 10 -19.70 18.28 15.41
N ALA A 11 -19.24 17.14 14.94
CA ALA A 11 -18.33 17.04 13.79
C ALA A 11 -19.06 17.16 12.45
N ARG A 12 -20.27 16.64 12.36
CA ARG A 12 -21.09 16.57 11.13
C ARG A 12 -21.20 17.90 10.36
N PRO A 13 -21.52 19.05 11.00
CA PRO A 13 -21.63 20.31 10.25
C PRO A 13 -20.28 20.80 9.72
N ARG A 14 -19.18 20.52 10.44
CA ARG A 14 -17.81 20.86 10.01
C ARG A 14 -17.37 19.99 8.82
N VAL A 15 -17.69 18.72 8.86
CA VAL A 15 -17.43 17.79 7.75
C VAL A 15 -18.26 18.17 6.53
N ALA A 16 -19.53 18.48 6.71
CA ALA A 16 -20.40 18.93 5.62
C ALA A 16 -19.88 20.26 4.99
N ALA A 17 -19.50 21.24 5.81
CA ALA A 17 -18.91 22.49 5.30
C ALA A 17 -17.57 22.27 4.56
N PHE A 18 -16.77 21.27 4.98
CA PHE A 18 -15.54 20.92 4.28
C PHE A 18 -15.79 20.41 2.86
N PHE A 19 -16.79 19.54 2.68
CA PHE A 19 -17.08 18.95 1.36
C PHE A 19 -18.00 19.83 0.50
N TYR A 20 -19.05 20.40 1.06
CA TYR A 20 -20.08 21.12 0.30
C TYR A 20 -19.91 22.64 0.30
N GLY A 21 -19.09 23.19 1.22
CA GLY A 21 -18.87 24.63 1.38
C GLY A 21 -20.00 25.32 2.13
N THR A 22 -19.90 26.66 2.20
CA THR A 22 -20.92 27.54 2.78
C THR A 22 -21.55 28.39 1.65
N PRO A 23 -22.84 28.83 1.78
CA PRO A 23 -23.51 29.59 0.74
C PRO A 23 -22.78 30.86 0.31
N ASP A 24 -22.13 31.56 1.27
CA ASP A 24 -21.43 32.85 1.04
C ASP A 24 -19.93 32.68 0.79
N GLU A 25 -19.52 31.53 0.23
CA GLU A 25 -18.12 31.22 0.02
C GLU A 25 -17.54 31.99 -1.19
N ASP A 26 -16.51 32.79 -0.98
CA ASP A 26 -15.76 33.49 -2.01
C ASP A 26 -15.11 32.53 -3.02
N ARG A 27 -14.83 33.03 -4.24
CA ARG A 27 -14.17 32.24 -5.29
C ARG A 27 -12.87 31.65 -4.83
N THR A 28 -12.06 32.40 -4.08
CA THR A 28 -10.78 31.96 -3.51
C THR A 28 -10.97 30.81 -2.52
N ALA A 29 -11.93 30.91 -1.60
CA ALA A 29 -12.25 29.87 -0.63
C ALA A 29 -12.72 28.58 -1.32
N LYS A 30 -13.50 28.68 -2.40
CA LYS A 30 -13.92 27.52 -3.22
C LYS A 30 -12.71 26.79 -3.83
N VAL A 31 -11.71 27.53 -4.31
CA VAL A 31 -10.47 26.94 -4.85
C VAL A 31 -9.70 26.19 -3.75
N PHE A 32 -9.46 26.84 -2.61
CA PHE A 32 -8.76 26.18 -1.49
C PHE A 32 -9.49 24.95 -0.97
N ARG A 33 -10.81 25.00 -0.89
CA ARG A 33 -11.61 23.83 -0.53
C ARG A 33 -11.44 22.68 -1.51
N ARG A 34 -11.46 22.94 -2.82
CA ARG A 34 -11.23 21.89 -3.84
C ARG A 34 -9.83 21.28 -3.70
N ILE A 35 -8.81 22.12 -3.46
CA ILE A 35 -7.43 21.65 -3.22
C ILE A 35 -7.39 20.73 -1.99
N ARG A 36 -8.01 21.10 -0.87
CA ARG A 36 -8.06 20.27 0.35
C ARG A 36 -8.77 18.94 0.10
N ILE A 37 -9.90 18.95 -0.60
CA ILE A 37 -10.61 17.73 -0.98
C ILE A 37 -9.71 16.86 -1.84
N GLY A 38 -9.02 17.42 -2.84
CA GLY A 38 -8.07 16.70 -3.68
C GLY A 38 -6.94 16.03 -2.87
N ILE A 39 -6.36 16.74 -1.90
CA ILE A 39 -5.32 16.20 -1.01
C ILE A 39 -5.85 15.01 -0.20
N VAL A 40 -7.05 15.13 0.40
CA VAL A 40 -7.66 14.04 1.18
C VAL A 40 -7.99 12.84 0.30
N VAL A 41 -8.56 13.07 -0.88
CA VAL A 41 -8.87 12.00 -1.83
C VAL A 41 -7.59 11.25 -2.23
N LEU A 42 -6.51 11.99 -2.54
CA LEU A 42 -5.24 11.37 -2.89
C LEU A 42 -4.66 10.54 -1.74
N ALA A 43 -4.70 11.04 -0.51
CA ALA A 43 -4.26 10.31 0.67
C ALA A 43 -5.09 9.03 0.90
N CYS A 44 -6.41 9.10 0.71
CA CYS A 44 -7.30 7.93 0.78
C CYS A 44 -6.97 6.90 -0.31
N LEU A 45 -6.69 7.35 -1.54
CA LEU A 45 -6.31 6.45 -2.63
C LEU A 45 -4.98 5.73 -2.35
N VAL A 46 -3.97 6.45 -1.84
CA VAL A 46 -2.69 5.85 -1.42
C VAL A 46 -2.91 4.80 -0.32
N THR A 47 -3.76 5.12 0.66
CA THR A 47 -4.10 4.18 1.74
C THR A 47 -4.81 2.94 1.20
N LEU A 48 -5.81 3.13 0.33
CA LEU A 48 -6.52 2.02 -0.31
C LEU A 48 -5.57 1.12 -1.09
N GLN A 49 -4.67 1.71 -1.88
CA GLN A 49 -3.66 0.96 -2.63
C GLN A 49 -2.73 0.16 -1.70
N SER A 50 -2.29 0.75 -0.59
CA SER A 50 -1.46 0.06 0.41
C SER A 50 -2.19 -1.13 1.03
N ILE A 51 -3.48 -0.98 1.36
CA ILE A 51 -4.32 -2.07 1.88
C ILE A 51 -4.47 -3.18 0.83
N LEU A 52 -4.74 -2.84 -0.43
CA LEU A 52 -4.90 -3.82 -1.51
C LEU A 52 -3.62 -4.60 -1.77
N LEU A 53 -2.44 -3.97 -1.67
CA LEU A 53 -1.15 -4.65 -1.79
C LEU A 53 -0.94 -5.69 -0.68
N VAL A 54 -1.19 -5.32 0.57
CA VAL A 54 -1.06 -6.23 1.72
C VAL A 54 -2.09 -7.37 1.60
N PHE A 55 -3.31 -7.05 1.22
CA PHE A 55 -4.37 -8.04 1.03
C PHE A 55 -4.03 -9.04 -0.09
N GLY A 56 -3.48 -8.55 -1.22
CA GLY A 56 -3.02 -9.40 -2.31
C GLY A 56 -1.92 -10.36 -1.88
N ALA A 57 -0.90 -9.84 -1.17
CA ALA A 57 0.19 -10.66 -0.63
C ALA A 57 -0.34 -11.72 0.35
N TRP A 58 -1.23 -11.34 1.26
CA TRP A 58 -1.84 -12.27 2.22
C TRP A 58 -2.71 -13.34 1.55
N ARG A 59 -3.44 -12.98 0.49
CA ARG A 59 -4.24 -13.94 -0.30
C ARG A 59 -3.33 -14.97 -0.97
N ASN A 60 -2.22 -14.53 -1.57
CA ASN A 60 -1.25 -15.40 -2.21
C ASN A 60 -0.63 -16.38 -1.20
N ASP A 61 -0.22 -15.87 -0.04
CA ASP A 61 0.30 -16.73 1.04
C ASP A 61 -0.71 -17.78 1.48
N ARG A 62 -1.96 -17.39 1.68
CA ARG A 62 -3.02 -18.34 2.03
C ARG A 62 -3.25 -19.41 0.97
N GLN A 63 -3.07 -19.07 -0.29
CA GLN A 63 -3.20 -20.01 -1.39
C GLN A 63 -2.04 -21.01 -1.36
N ILE A 64 -0.79 -20.55 -1.18
CA ILE A 64 0.38 -21.43 -1.02
C ILE A 64 0.19 -22.34 0.21
N GLU A 65 -0.21 -21.81 1.36
CA GLU A 65 -0.38 -22.58 2.60
C GLU A 65 -1.42 -23.70 2.49
N ARG A 66 -2.43 -23.55 1.65
CA ARG A 66 -3.48 -24.57 1.47
C ARG A 66 -3.01 -25.82 0.70
N HIS A 67 -2.07 -25.66 -0.22
CA HIS A 67 -1.57 -26.73 -1.09
C HIS A 67 -0.05 -26.63 -1.20
N MET A 68 0.63 -26.50 -0.07
CA MET A 68 2.05 -26.18 0.02
C MET A 68 2.91 -27.35 -0.44
N GLY A 69 3.70 -27.11 -1.49
CA GLY A 69 4.87 -27.90 -1.86
C GLY A 69 6.14 -27.17 -1.47
N VAL A 70 7.19 -27.91 -1.19
CA VAL A 70 8.54 -27.38 -0.94
C VAL A 70 9.50 -27.98 -1.95
N ALA A 71 10.34 -27.16 -2.56
CA ALA A 71 11.36 -27.59 -3.50
C ALA A 71 12.65 -26.82 -3.31
N GLU A 72 13.77 -27.42 -3.72
CA GLU A 72 15.03 -26.72 -3.88
C GLU A 72 15.01 -25.97 -5.21
N ALA A 73 15.32 -24.68 -5.19
CA ALA A 73 15.38 -23.84 -6.37
C ALA A 73 16.78 -23.26 -6.57
N THR A 74 17.15 -23.06 -7.82
CA THR A 74 18.38 -22.36 -8.19
C THR A 74 18.04 -20.95 -8.65
N VAL A 75 18.75 -19.97 -8.12
CA VAL A 75 18.62 -18.56 -8.55
C VAL A 75 19.35 -18.38 -9.88
N LEU A 76 18.61 -18.14 -10.95
CA LEU A 76 19.16 -17.91 -12.28
C LEU A 76 19.65 -16.48 -12.46
N ALA A 77 18.87 -15.52 -11.95
CA ALA A 77 19.22 -14.11 -11.99
C ALA A 77 18.71 -13.40 -10.73
N ALA A 78 19.63 -12.83 -9.98
CA ALA A 78 19.33 -12.02 -8.82
C ALA A 78 19.09 -10.57 -9.23
N GLY A 79 17.94 -10.00 -8.87
CA GLY A 79 17.58 -8.62 -9.15
C GLY A 79 17.15 -7.87 -7.89
N PRO A 80 17.13 -6.53 -7.91
CA PRO A 80 16.86 -5.71 -6.72
C PRO A 80 15.43 -5.80 -6.20
N ARG A 81 14.47 -6.20 -7.03
CA ARG A 81 13.05 -6.32 -6.67
C ARG A 81 12.50 -7.72 -6.83
N ARG A 82 13.06 -8.47 -7.76
CA ARG A 82 12.65 -9.84 -8.11
C ARG A 82 13.87 -10.64 -8.51
N SER A 83 13.88 -11.92 -8.18
CA SER A 83 14.88 -12.86 -8.68
C SER A 83 14.19 -13.93 -9.50
N THR A 84 14.79 -14.26 -10.65
CA THR A 84 14.37 -15.40 -11.47
C THR A 84 14.92 -16.66 -10.86
N ILE A 85 14.06 -17.64 -10.64
CA ILE A 85 14.43 -18.93 -10.07
C ILE A 85 13.97 -20.07 -10.98
N GLU A 86 14.58 -21.21 -10.82
CA GLU A 86 14.16 -22.48 -11.42
C GLU A 86 14.10 -23.54 -10.35
N PHE A 87 13.06 -24.34 -10.32
CA PHE A 87 12.93 -25.48 -9.41
C PHE A 87 12.25 -26.65 -10.09
N VAL A 88 12.47 -27.84 -9.56
CA VAL A 88 11.89 -29.09 -10.07
C VAL A 88 10.89 -29.59 -9.05
N THR A 89 9.68 -29.89 -9.50
CA THR A 89 8.65 -30.51 -8.66
C THR A 89 8.88 -32.02 -8.51
N PRO A 90 8.23 -32.69 -7.54
CA PRO A 90 8.32 -34.15 -7.37
C PRO A 90 7.96 -34.95 -8.65
N ASP A 91 7.14 -34.39 -9.53
CA ASP A 91 6.74 -34.98 -10.82
C ASP A 91 7.83 -34.79 -11.90
N LEU A 92 9.02 -34.35 -11.52
CA LEU A 92 10.17 -34.09 -12.42
C LEU A 92 9.91 -33.01 -13.47
N ILE A 93 8.93 -32.12 -13.23
CA ILE A 93 8.67 -30.98 -14.10
C ILE A 93 9.47 -29.78 -13.61
N THR A 94 10.19 -29.14 -14.53
CA THR A 94 10.95 -27.92 -14.25
C THR A 94 10.05 -26.70 -14.41
N TYR A 95 9.97 -25.86 -13.38
CA TYR A 95 9.23 -24.62 -13.40
C TYR A 95 10.14 -23.41 -13.30
N ARG A 96 9.85 -22.39 -14.10
CA ARG A 96 10.43 -21.04 -14.05
C ARG A 96 9.30 -20.03 -13.90
N PRO A 97 8.93 -19.65 -12.66
CA PRO A 97 7.86 -18.70 -12.45
C PRO A 97 8.08 -17.39 -13.19
N GLU A 98 7.10 -16.95 -14.00
CA GLU A 98 7.21 -15.72 -14.80
C GLU A 98 7.48 -14.49 -13.97
N LEU A 99 6.86 -14.40 -12.79
CA LEU A 99 7.03 -13.27 -11.89
C LEU A 99 8.27 -13.39 -11.00
N GLY A 100 8.94 -14.56 -10.99
CA GLY A 100 10.04 -14.85 -10.08
C GLY A 100 9.63 -14.76 -8.60
N VAL A 101 10.62 -14.72 -7.72
CA VAL A 101 10.39 -14.52 -6.27
C VAL A 101 10.58 -13.06 -5.89
N LEU A 102 9.69 -12.55 -5.02
CA LEU A 102 9.75 -11.21 -4.47
C LEU A 102 10.70 -11.15 -3.27
N TYR A 103 11.20 -9.95 -2.99
CA TYR A 103 12.10 -9.66 -1.86
C TYR A 103 13.37 -10.50 -1.87
N PRO A 104 14.18 -10.36 -2.93
CA PRO A 104 15.37 -11.18 -3.15
C PRO A 104 16.59 -10.73 -2.32
N SER A 105 16.39 -10.06 -1.16
CA SER A 105 17.52 -9.65 -0.31
C SER A 105 18.42 -10.85 -0.06
N GLU A 106 19.72 -10.66 -0.29
CA GLU A 106 20.77 -11.66 -0.09
C GLU A 106 20.76 -12.83 -1.08
N LEU A 107 20.02 -12.76 -2.20
CA LEU A 107 20.09 -13.77 -3.24
C LEU A 107 21.17 -13.42 -4.26
N GLU A 108 22.00 -14.43 -4.61
CA GLU A 108 23.04 -14.32 -5.61
C GLU A 108 22.81 -15.32 -6.77
N ASN A 109 23.36 -15.02 -7.92
CA ASN A 109 23.26 -15.90 -9.08
C ASN A 109 23.92 -17.26 -8.79
N GLY A 110 23.21 -18.34 -9.11
CA GLY A 110 23.64 -19.69 -8.85
C GLY A 110 23.39 -20.20 -7.42
N MET A 111 22.87 -19.36 -6.54
CA MET A 111 22.54 -19.74 -5.16
C MET A 111 21.41 -20.77 -5.15
N ARG A 112 21.49 -21.76 -4.27
CA ARG A 112 20.41 -22.70 -3.98
C ARG A 112 19.62 -22.23 -2.78
N ILE A 113 18.30 -22.23 -2.91
CA ILE A 113 17.37 -21.80 -1.88
C ILE A 113 16.20 -22.78 -1.80
N TYR A 114 15.55 -22.84 -0.65
CA TYR A 114 14.28 -23.53 -0.54
C TYR A 114 13.13 -22.58 -0.84
N VAL A 115 12.17 -23.06 -1.62
CA VAL A 115 10.94 -22.32 -1.99
C VAL A 115 9.71 -23.11 -1.59
N GLU A 116 8.67 -22.37 -1.22
CA GLU A 116 7.32 -22.85 -0.98
C GLU A 116 6.45 -22.43 -2.16
N TYR A 117 5.71 -23.36 -2.75
CA TYR A 117 4.88 -23.12 -3.92
C TYR A 117 3.50 -23.77 -3.76
N ASP A 118 2.52 -23.27 -4.50
CA ASP A 118 1.21 -23.91 -4.59
C ASP A 118 1.29 -25.08 -5.60
N VAL A 119 1.04 -26.31 -5.13
CA VAL A 119 1.09 -27.53 -5.97
C VAL A 119 0.13 -27.43 -7.15
N ASN A 120 -1.02 -26.75 -6.98
CA ASN A 120 -1.99 -26.59 -8.05
C ASN A 120 -1.63 -25.44 -9.02
N ASN A 121 -0.75 -24.52 -8.60
CA ASN A 121 -0.28 -23.42 -9.41
C ASN A 121 1.20 -23.10 -9.09
N PRO A 122 2.16 -23.85 -9.63
CA PRO A 122 3.57 -23.71 -9.31
C PRO A 122 4.21 -22.36 -9.66
N ASP A 123 3.53 -21.53 -10.46
CA ASP A 123 3.94 -20.15 -10.70
C ASP A 123 3.78 -19.27 -9.45
N LEU A 124 2.91 -19.69 -8.52
CA LEU A 124 2.73 -19.03 -7.24
C LEU A 124 3.73 -19.60 -6.23
N VAL A 125 4.86 -18.92 -6.09
CA VAL A 125 6.01 -19.36 -5.30
C VAL A 125 6.56 -18.24 -4.43
N ARG A 126 7.07 -18.60 -3.27
CA ARG A 126 7.79 -17.68 -2.35
C ARG A 126 9.05 -18.35 -1.81
N VAL A 127 10.02 -17.55 -1.39
CA VAL A 127 11.18 -18.07 -0.64
C VAL A 127 10.70 -18.57 0.70
N GLN A 128 11.18 -19.73 1.11
CA GLN A 128 10.81 -20.36 2.38
C GLN A 128 10.98 -19.38 3.56
N HIS A 129 10.02 -19.38 4.46
CA HIS A 129 9.91 -18.48 5.64
C HIS A 129 9.74 -17.00 5.31
N ARG A 130 9.51 -16.61 4.06
CA ARG A 130 9.20 -15.22 3.65
C ARG A 130 7.73 -15.11 3.28
N ASN A 131 6.94 -14.54 4.17
CA ASN A 131 5.50 -14.40 4.01
C ASN A 131 5.08 -12.92 3.82
N ALA A 132 3.79 -12.69 3.65
CA ALA A 132 3.19 -11.37 3.44
C ALA A 132 3.50 -10.36 4.55
N SER A 133 3.94 -10.78 5.73
CA SER A 133 4.30 -9.86 6.81
C SER A 133 5.41 -8.90 6.41
N LEU A 134 6.30 -9.33 5.50
CA LEU A 134 7.36 -8.48 4.94
C LEU A 134 6.81 -7.32 4.09
N ALA A 135 5.60 -7.45 3.56
CA ALA A 135 4.94 -6.38 2.78
C ALA A 135 4.27 -5.33 3.68
N ILE A 136 3.98 -5.64 4.95
CA ILE A 136 3.26 -4.75 5.87
C ILE A 136 4.09 -3.49 6.17
N ILE A 137 5.39 -3.65 6.44
CA ILE A 137 6.26 -2.53 6.80
C ILE A 137 6.38 -1.53 5.64
N PRO A 138 6.76 -1.92 4.40
CA PRO A 138 6.87 -0.96 3.30
C PRO A 138 5.50 -0.36 2.90
N ALA A 139 4.42 -1.15 2.89
CA ALA A 139 3.10 -0.63 2.58
C ALA A 139 2.59 0.33 3.66
N GLY A 140 2.79 0.00 4.93
CA GLY A 140 2.45 0.85 6.06
C GLY A 140 3.24 2.15 6.08
N SER A 141 4.55 2.12 5.81
CA SER A 141 5.38 3.32 5.74
C SER A 141 4.94 4.28 4.63
N ILE A 142 4.56 3.77 3.46
CA ILE A 142 4.02 4.58 2.36
C ILE A 142 2.73 5.29 2.79
N ALA A 143 1.82 4.57 3.46
CA ALA A 143 0.59 5.16 3.97
C ALA A 143 0.86 6.25 5.02
N VAL A 144 1.74 5.99 5.99
CA VAL A 144 2.10 6.97 7.03
C VAL A 144 2.74 8.22 6.43
N VAL A 145 3.74 8.06 5.55
CA VAL A 145 4.39 9.19 4.88
C VAL A 145 3.37 9.96 4.03
N GLY A 146 2.48 9.27 3.31
CA GLY A 146 1.42 9.88 2.54
C GLY A 146 0.51 10.78 3.40
N TRP A 147 0.12 10.30 4.59
CA TRP A 147 -0.69 11.11 5.52
C TRP A 147 0.09 12.27 6.15
N LEU A 148 1.37 12.12 6.45
CA LEU A 148 2.21 13.23 6.95
C LEU A 148 2.33 14.34 5.89
N VAL A 149 2.56 13.97 4.62
CA VAL A 149 2.60 14.92 3.50
C VAL A 149 1.22 15.58 3.32
N ALA A 150 0.14 14.82 3.35
CA ALA A 150 -1.22 15.36 3.24
C ALA A 150 -1.55 16.32 4.39
N ALA A 151 -1.21 15.98 5.63
CA ALA A 151 -1.41 16.86 6.78
C ALA A 151 -0.63 18.17 6.66
N SER A 152 0.64 18.09 6.23
CA SER A 152 1.49 19.26 6.00
C SER A 152 0.93 20.16 4.89
N ALA A 153 0.48 19.57 3.78
CA ALA A 153 -0.14 20.27 2.68
C ALA A 153 -1.47 20.93 3.09
N LEU A 154 -2.30 20.23 3.86
CA LEU A 154 -3.55 20.80 4.43
C LEU A 154 -3.25 21.96 5.36
N GLY A 155 -2.27 21.84 6.24
CA GLY A 155 -1.81 22.93 7.10
C GLY A 155 -1.36 24.16 6.31
N ALA A 156 -0.53 23.94 5.28
CA ALA A 156 -0.07 25.02 4.39
C ALA A 156 -1.22 25.73 3.67
N THR A 157 -2.21 24.97 3.13
CA THR A 157 -3.37 25.59 2.47
C THR A 157 -4.17 26.45 3.43
N VAL A 158 -4.34 26.05 4.69
CA VAL A 158 -5.04 26.84 5.72
C VAL A 158 -4.27 28.12 6.06
N LEU A 159 -2.96 28.02 6.22
CA LEU A 159 -2.10 29.18 6.54
C LEU A 159 -2.10 30.21 5.40
N ILE A 160 -1.97 29.76 4.15
CA ILE A 160 -1.97 30.62 2.96
C ILE A 160 -3.32 31.34 2.83
N GLU A 161 -4.43 30.60 2.97
CA GLU A 161 -5.77 31.17 2.91
C GLU A 161 -5.98 32.25 3.98
N ARG A 162 -5.56 31.97 5.24
CA ARG A 162 -5.64 32.94 6.34
C ARG A 162 -4.80 34.18 6.06
N ARG A 163 -3.61 34.03 5.45
CA ARG A 163 -2.73 35.14 5.13
C ARG A 163 -3.33 36.04 4.05
N MET A 164 -3.90 35.45 2.99
CA MET A 164 -4.57 36.20 1.91
C MET A 164 -5.80 36.98 2.40
N ARG A 165 -6.58 36.43 3.33
CA ARG A 165 -7.74 37.11 3.92
C ARG A 165 -7.37 38.27 4.88
N ARG A 166 -6.12 38.35 5.35
CA ARG A 166 -5.63 39.40 6.26
C ARG A 166 -5.02 40.61 5.56
N VAL A 167 -4.76 40.53 4.26
CA VAL A 167 -4.26 41.66 3.47
C VAL A 167 -5.48 42.45 3.02
N PRO A 168 -5.77 43.64 3.62
CA PRO A 168 -6.84 44.52 3.13
C PRO A 168 -6.43 45.05 1.76
N ALA A 169 -7.40 45.14 0.85
CA ALA A 169 -7.24 45.78 -0.45
C ALA A 169 -7.02 47.30 -0.28
#